data_c5b7411656ad4ea6dfe8529bc460145c
#
_entry.id   c5b7411656ad4ea6dfe8529bc460145c
#
_cell.length_a   1.000
_cell.length_b   1.000
_cell.length_c   1.000
_cell.angle_alpha   90.00
_cell.angle_beta   90.00
_cell.angle_gamma   90.00
#
_symmetry.space_group_name_H-M   'P 1'
#
loop_
_entity.id
_entity.type
_entity.pdbx_description
1 polymer ?
#
loop_
_entity_poly.entity_id
_entity_poly.type
_entity_poly.pdbx_seq_one_letter_code
_entity_poly.pdbx_strand_id
1 'polypeptide(L)'
;IGATNREEAIDPALRRPGRFDQEIEIGVPDRSDRIEILQIHVQNMPLADDINLESLADRMHGFVGADVNALCKEAAMRALRRYMPDLTTEDEIPPGIMEQMQVRREDFEEALKETQPSSMREVLVELPAVSWSDLGGLGSLKQELIEAIEWPLKRPEKFRQMGVRPPKGVLLYGPPGTG
;
A
#
# COMPACT_ATOMS: atom_id res chain seq x y z
N ILE A 1 6.81 -28.79 5.96
CA ILE A 1 6.57 -27.34 6.00
C ILE A 1 5.39 -27.06 5.09
N GLY A 2 4.42 -26.27 5.56
CA GLY A 2 3.29 -25.75 4.79
C GLY A 2 3.30 -24.21 4.85
N ALA A 3 2.82 -23.55 3.82
CA ALA A 3 2.60 -22.11 3.80
C ALA A 3 1.18 -21.82 3.30
N THR A 4 0.50 -20.90 3.95
CA THR A 4 -0.86 -20.48 3.60
C THR A 4 -1.07 -19.03 4.02
N ASN A 5 -1.91 -18.31 3.32
CA ASN A 5 -2.43 -17.01 3.74
C ASN A 5 -3.79 -17.11 4.47
N ARG A 6 -4.31 -18.32 4.65
CA ARG A 6 -5.60 -18.60 5.30
C ARG A 6 -5.43 -19.75 6.28
N GLU A 7 -4.93 -19.44 7.48
CA GLU A 7 -4.70 -20.46 8.52
C GLU A 7 -6.00 -21.10 8.99
N GLU A 8 -7.09 -20.32 9.02
CA GLU A 8 -8.42 -20.78 9.42
C GLU A 8 -9.04 -21.78 8.44
N ALA A 9 -8.55 -21.86 7.21
CA ALA A 9 -9.02 -22.81 6.20
C ALA A 9 -8.34 -24.19 6.34
N ILE A 10 -7.29 -24.31 7.16
CA ILE A 10 -6.60 -25.58 7.40
C ILE A 10 -7.43 -26.44 8.34
N ASP A 11 -7.63 -27.71 7.97
CA ASP A 11 -8.30 -28.67 8.83
C ASP A 11 -7.64 -28.72 10.22
N PRO A 12 -8.41 -28.51 11.32
CA PRO A 12 -7.89 -28.58 12.70
C PRO A 12 -7.17 -29.89 13.03
N ALA A 13 -7.50 -30.98 12.30
CA ALA A 13 -6.80 -32.25 12.45
C ALA A 13 -5.33 -32.20 12.02
N LEU A 14 -4.98 -31.29 11.10
CA LEU A 14 -3.59 -31.08 10.64
C LEU A 14 -2.78 -30.21 11.61
N ARG A 15 -3.43 -29.42 12.47
CA ARG A 15 -2.80 -28.53 13.48
C ARG A 15 -2.58 -29.24 14.82
N ARG A 16 -2.72 -30.58 14.88
CA ARG A 16 -2.49 -31.36 16.09
C ARG A 16 -1.01 -31.69 16.27
N PRO A 17 -0.55 -31.90 17.53
CA PRO A 17 0.82 -32.32 17.83
C PRO A 17 1.28 -33.52 16.99
N GLY A 18 2.50 -33.43 16.47
CA GLY A 18 3.08 -34.44 15.55
C GLY A 18 2.73 -34.23 14.07
N ARG A 19 2.07 -33.12 13.72
CA ARG A 19 1.77 -32.69 12.33
C ARG A 19 2.29 -31.26 12.14
N PHE A 20 1.43 -30.27 11.94
CA PHE A 20 1.77 -28.83 11.97
C PHE A 20 1.56 -28.33 13.41
N ASP A 21 2.51 -28.63 14.27
CA ASP A 21 2.48 -28.32 15.68
C ASP A 21 3.16 -26.97 16.02
N GLN A 22 3.80 -26.36 15.03
CA GLN A 22 4.35 -25.02 15.16
C GLN A 22 3.83 -24.13 14.05
N GLU A 23 3.27 -23.00 14.45
CA GLU A 23 2.74 -21.97 13.57
C GLU A 23 3.62 -20.74 13.71
N ILE A 24 4.03 -20.19 12.58
CA ILE A 24 4.87 -18.99 12.51
C ILE A 24 4.15 -17.99 11.62
N GLU A 25 3.73 -16.89 12.21
CA GLU A 25 3.13 -15.80 11.49
C GLU A 25 4.21 -14.96 10.80
N ILE A 26 4.04 -14.74 9.49
CA ILE A 26 4.85 -13.81 8.70
C ILE A 26 4.02 -12.55 8.48
N GLY A 27 4.30 -11.53 9.26
CA GLY A 27 3.58 -10.25 9.22
C GLY A 27 3.97 -9.36 8.05
N VAL A 28 3.33 -8.19 8.00
CA VAL A 28 3.68 -7.13 7.04
C VAL A 28 5.07 -6.59 7.41
N PRO A 29 5.99 -6.45 6.43
CA PRO A 29 7.35 -5.98 6.68
C PRO A 29 7.38 -4.58 7.28
N ASP A 30 8.25 -4.38 8.26
CA ASP A 30 8.53 -3.07 8.83
C ASP A 30 9.40 -2.20 7.90
N ARG A 31 9.83 -1.03 8.37
CA ARG A 31 10.67 -0.11 7.59
C ARG A 31 12.01 -0.75 7.19
N SER A 32 12.67 -1.41 8.14
CA SER A 32 13.98 -2.04 7.90
C SER A 32 13.87 -3.20 6.93
N ASP A 33 12.86 -4.03 7.13
CA ASP A 33 12.57 -5.16 6.25
C ASP A 33 12.31 -4.69 4.80
N ARG A 34 11.54 -3.59 4.63
CA ARG A 34 11.28 -3.04 3.29
C ARG A 34 12.55 -2.54 2.60
N ILE A 35 13.48 -1.95 3.36
CA ILE A 35 14.78 -1.54 2.79
C ILE A 35 15.56 -2.76 2.31
N GLU A 36 15.64 -3.82 3.10
CA GLU A 36 16.32 -5.06 2.72
C GLU A 36 15.67 -5.72 1.51
N ILE A 37 14.34 -5.79 1.47
CA ILE A 37 13.59 -6.31 0.32
C ILE A 37 13.86 -5.47 -0.94
N LEU A 38 13.85 -4.14 -0.82
CA LEU A 38 14.19 -3.25 -1.93
C LEU A 38 15.61 -3.52 -2.44
N GLN A 39 16.61 -3.61 -1.54
CA GLN A 39 18.00 -3.88 -1.91
C GLN A 39 18.14 -5.16 -2.73
N ILE A 40 17.42 -6.22 -2.35
CA ILE A 40 17.39 -7.49 -3.09
C ILE A 40 16.84 -7.29 -4.50
N HIS A 41 15.72 -6.58 -4.63
CA HIS A 41 15.04 -6.42 -5.92
C HIS A 41 15.77 -5.46 -6.87
N VAL A 42 16.50 -4.48 -6.34
CA VAL A 42 17.26 -3.52 -7.17
C VAL A 42 18.70 -3.94 -7.43
N GLN A 43 19.17 -5.04 -6.85
CA GLN A 43 20.58 -5.48 -6.92
C GLN A 43 21.13 -5.54 -8.35
N ASN A 44 20.30 -5.93 -9.32
CA ASN A 44 20.68 -6.06 -10.72
C ASN A 44 20.10 -4.94 -11.60
N MET A 45 19.56 -3.88 -11.01
CA MET A 45 19.00 -2.76 -11.74
C MET A 45 20.04 -1.65 -11.89
N PRO A 46 20.21 -1.07 -13.08
CA PRO A 46 21.04 0.10 -13.28
C PRO A 46 20.36 1.32 -12.67
N LEU A 47 20.65 1.60 -11.41
CA LEU A 47 20.08 2.74 -10.68
C LEU A 47 20.88 4.02 -10.95
N ALA A 48 20.20 5.14 -11.07
CA ALA A 48 20.82 6.46 -11.05
C ALA A 48 21.22 6.86 -9.62
N ASP A 49 22.19 7.75 -9.49
CA ASP A 49 22.72 8.23 -8.19
C ASP A 49 21.72 9.05 -7.37
N ASP A 50 20.60 9.45 -7.97
CA ASP A 50 19.55 10.24 -7.33
C ASP A 50 18.56 9.42 -6.49
N ILE A 51 18.70 8.09 -6.47
CA ILE A 51 17.80 7.19 -5.74
C ILE A 51 18.27 6.98 -4.31
N ASN A 52 17.36 7.30 -3.37
CA ASN A 52 17.52 7.00 -1.95
C ASN A 52 16.50 5.93 -1.55
N LEU A 53 16.99 4.69 -1.31
CA LEU A 53 16.14 3.54 -0.95
C LEU A 53 15.45 3.72 0.40
N GLU A 54 16.05 4.43 1.35
CA GLU A 54 15.43 4.70 2.66
C GLU A 54 14.20 5.61 2.49
N SER A 55 14.35 6.70 1.73
CA SER A 55 13.24 7.61 1.42
C SER A 55 12.12 6.91 0.65
N LEU A 56 12.47 5.94 -0.19
CA LEU A 56 11.50 5.14 -0.93
C LEU A 56 10.75 4.21 0.01
N ALA A 57 11.45 3.50 0.90
CA ALA A 57 10.85 2.62 1.91
C ALA A 57 9.91 3.35 2.87
N ASP A 58 10.20 4.62 3.20
CA ASP A 58 9.34 5.48 4.03
C ASP A 58 7.96 5.74 3.39
N ARG A 59 7.89 5.70 2.06
CA ARG A 59 6.64 5.92 1.31
C ARG A 59 5.86 4.62 1.02
N MET A 60 6.46 3.47 1.29
CA MET A 60 5.90 2.15 0.99
C MET A 60 5.17 1.53 2.18
N HIS A 61 4.36 2.32 2.91
CA HIS A 61 3.59 1.80 4.03
C HIS A 61 2.62 0.71 3.57
N GLY A 62 2.63 -0.43 4.27
CA GLY A 62 1.75 -1.57 3.98
C GLY A 62 2.15 -2.40 2.74
N PHE A 63 3.29 -2.12 2.11
CA PHE A 63 3.80 -2.95 1.03
C PHE A 63 4.36 -4.26 1.58
N VAL A 64 4.01 -5.37 0.93
CA VAL A 64 4.63 -6.68 1.13
C VAL A 64 5.66 -6.95 0.03
N GLY A 65 6.43 -8.03 0.16
CA GLY A 65 7.49 -8.35 -0.80
C GLY A 65 7.03 -8.41 -2.26
N ALA A 66 5.82 -8.91 -2.51
CA ALA A 66 5.23 -8.94 -3.85
C ALA A 66 4.97 -7.54 -4.42
N ASP A 67 4.52 -6.60 -3.57
CA ASP A 67 4.27 -5.22 -3.98
C ASP A 67 5.58 -4.49 -4.29
N VAL A 68 6.63 -4.73 -3.49
CA VAL A 68 7.97 -4.19 -3.73
C VAL A 68 8.53 -4.68 -5.07
N ASN A 69 8.36 -5.97 -5.37
CA ASN A 69 8.75 -6.53 -6.66
C ASN A 69 7.98 -5.90 -7.82
N ALA A 70 6.65 -5.74 -7.68
CA ALA A 70 5.81 -5.09 -8.68
C ALA A 70 6.23 -3.63 -8.93
N LEU A 71 6.52 -2.88 -7.85
CA LEU A 71 7.03 -1.52 -7.91
C LEU A 71 8.36 -1.44 -8.69
N CYS A 72 9.32 -2.31 -8.34
CA CYS A 72 10.61 -2.34 -9.00
C CYS A 72 10.48 -2.67 -10.50
N LYS A 73 9.61 -3.63 -10.84
CA LYS A 73 9.32 -3.96 -12.25
C LYS A 73 8.70 -2.80 -13.00
N GLU A 74 7.71 -2.12 -12.41
CA GLU A 74 7.06 -0.97 -13.08
C GLU A 74 8.04 0.19 -13.26
N ALA A 75 8.87 0.49 -12.25
CA ALA A 75 9.93 1.50 -12.39
C ALA A 75 10.91 1.17 -13.52
N ALA A 76 11.34 -0.10 -13.61
CA ALA A 76 12.20 -0.56 -14.70
C ALA A 76 11.52 -0.45 -16.08
N MET A 77 10.24 -0.82 -16.16
CA MET A 77 9.46 -0.71 -17.41
C MET A 77 9.27 0.75 -17.85
N ARG A 78 9.11 1.68 -16.90
CA ARG A 78 9.05 3.12 -17.19
C ARG A 78 10.37 3.64 -17.72
N ALA A 79 11.48 3.27 -17.08
CA ALA A 79 12.79 3.58 -17.60
C ALA A 79 12.98 3.04 -19.02
N LEU A 80 12.62 1.78 -19.27
CA LEU A 80 12.68 1.16 -20.58
C LEU A 80 11.89 1.94 -21.63
N ARG A 81 10.62 2.25 -21.35
CA ARG A 81 9.76 3.05 -22.27
C ARG A 81 10.34 4.42 -22.59
N ARG A 82 11.04 5.05 -21.64
CA ARG A 82 11.67 6.36 -21.85
C ARG A 82 12.82 6.30 -22.85
N TYR A 83 13.61 5.20 -22.84
CA TYR A 83 14.74 5.02 -23.74
C TYR A 83 14.35 4.42 -25.09
N MET A 84 13.18 3.77 -25.16
CA MET A 84 12.73 3.00 -26.32
C MET A 84 11.28 3.31 -26.70
N PRO A 85 10.92 4.61 -26.91
CA PRO A 85 9.53 4.98 -27.14
C PRO A 85 8.95 4.44 -28.46
N ASP A 86 9.80 4.22 -29.46
CA ASP A 86 9.40 3.92 -30.83
C ASP A 86 9.83 2.53 -31.32
N LEU A 87 10.40 1.67 -30.43
CA LEU A 87 10.84 0.33 -30.85
C LEU A 87 9.65 -0.60 -31.02
N THR A 88 9.44 -1.05 -32.23
CA THR A 88 8.61 -2.23 -32.51
C THR A 88 9.38 -3.50 -32.12
N THR A 89 8.65 -4.62 -31.90
CA THR A 89 9.22 -5.89 -31.40
C THR A 89 10.33 -6.48 -32.28
N GLU A 90 10.55 -5.95 -33.48
CA GLU A 90 11.49 -6.45 -34.48
C GLU A 90 12.78 -5.60 -34.58
N ASP A 91 12.86 -4.48 -33.88
CA ASP A 91 14.03 -3.60 -33.97
C ASP A 91 15.13 -4.08 -33.01
N GLU A 92 16.36 -4.22 -33.51
CA GLU A 92 17.54 -4.51 -32.66
C GLU A 92 17.86 -3.29 -31.78
N ILE A 93 18.03 -3.52 -30.47
CA ILE A 93 18.40 -2.46 -29.51
C ILE A 93 19.82 -1.97 -29.85
N PRO A 94 20.01 -0.67 -30.15
CA PRO A 94 21.33 -0.14 -30.43
C PRO A 94 22.29 -0.37 -29.26
N PRO A 95 23.52 -0.88 -29.51
CA PRO A 95 24.46 -1.29 -28.47
C PRO A 95 24.81 -0.22 -27.43
N GLY A 96 24.72 1.06 -27.75
CA GLY A 96 25.04 2.16 -26.85
C GLY A 96 23.89 2.59 -25.92
N ILE A 97 22.65 2.17 -26.17
CA ILE A 97 21.51 2.54 -25.34
C ILE A 97 21.50 1.74 -24.04
N MET A 98 21.85 0.47 -24.07
CA MET A 98 21.86 -0.38 -22.89
C MET A 98 22.82 0.11 -21.79
N GLU A 99 23.96 0.69 -22.18
CA GLU A 99 24.95 1.24 -21.23
C GLU A 99 24.49 2.56 -20.59
N GLN A 100 23.57 3.28 -21.23
CA GLN A 100 23.04 4.55 -20.73
C GLN A 100 21.73 4.41 -19.98
N MET A 101 21.11 3.24 -20.04
CA MET A 101 19.83 2.99 -19.37
C MET A 101 20.01 3.00 -17.86
N GLN A 102 19.34 3.92 -17.20
CA GLN A 102 19.27 4.01 -15.75
C GLN A 102 17.85 4.24 -15.31
N VAL A 103 17.46 3.55 -14.24
CA VAL A 103 16.21 3.80 -13.53
C VAL A 103 16.42 4.99 -12.62
N ARG A 104 15.58 6.01 -12.75
CA ARG A 104 15.67 7.26 -12.01
C ARG A 104 14.65 7.30 -10.88
N ARG A 105 14.86 8.23 -9.97
CA ARG A 105 13.91 8.50 -8.89
C ARG A 105 12.48 8.76 -9.41
N GLU A 106 12.35 9.50 -10.50
CA GLU A 106 11.05 9.81 -11.13
C GLU A 106 10.29 8.55 -11.55
N ASP A 107 10.98 7.52 -12.05
CA ASP A 107 10.38 6.25 -12.47
C ASP A 107 9.74 5.54 -11.27
N PHE A 108 10.41 5.55 -10.11
CA PHE A 108 9.86 5.02 -8.86
C PHE A 108 8.71 5.87 -8.31
N GLU A 109 8.80 7.18 -8.39
CA GLU A 109 7.74 8.08 -7.92
C GLU A 109 6.45 7.91 -8.71
N GLU A 110 6.54 7.75 -10.01
CA GLU A 110 5.40 7.47 -10.88
C GLU A 110 4.86 6.04 -10.65
N ALA A 111 5.74 5.05 -10.51
CA ALA A 111 5.34 3.69 -10.22
C ALA A 111 4.60 3.57 -8.88
N LEU A 112 5.04 4.32 -7.84
CA LEU A 112 4.37 4.38 -6.54
C LEU A 112 2.93 4.91 -6.61
N LYS A 113 2.61 5.79 -7.55
CA LYS A 113 1.24 6.31 -7.71
C LYS A 113 0.27 5.24 -8.21
N GLU A 114 0.76 4.28 -8.97
CA GLU A 114 -0.04 3.22 -9.58
C GLU A 114 -0.05 1.93 -8.75
N THR A 115 1.00 1.69 -7.98
CA THR A 115 1.13 0.48 -7.17
C THR A 115 0.41 0.66 -5.84
N GLN A 116 -0.64 -0.13 -5.61
CA GLN A 116 -1.37 -0.14 -4.35
C GLN A 116 -0.87 -1.27 -3.44
N PRO A 117 -0.68 -1.02 -2.12
CA PRO A 117 -0.24 -2.04 -1.18
C PRO A 117 -1.28 -3.17 -1.04
N SER A 118 -0.82 -4.42 -1.13
CA SER A 118 -1.68 -5.60 -1.01
C SER A 118 -2.32 -5.74 0.37
N SER A 119 -1.62 -5.34 1.43
CA SER A 119 -2.16 -5.35 2.79
C SER A 119 -3.37 -4.41 2.97
N MET A 120 -3.51 -3.39 2.11
CA MET A 120 -4.71 -2.54 2.10
C MET A 120 -5.84 -3.10 1.24
N ARG A 121 -5.56 -4.02 0.30
CA ARG A 121 -6.61 -4.62 -0.54
C ARG A 121 -7.52 -5.55 0.24
N GLU A 122 -7.03 -6.21 1.27
CA GLU A 122 -7.86 -7.05 2.15
C GLU A 122 -8.80 -6.21 3.03
N VAL A 123 -8.48 -4.93 3.26
CA VAL A 123 -9.29 -3.96 4.00
C VAL A 123 -10.18 -3.12 3.07
N LEU A 124 -9.90 -3.10 1.76
CA LEU A 124 -10.80 -2.52 0.77
C LEU A 124 -11.98 -3.46 0.53
N VAL A 125 -12.78 -3.68 1.57
CA VAL A 125 -14.21 -3.94 1.41
C VAL A 125 -14.72 -2.86 0.44
N GLU A 126 -15.39 -3.25 -0.63
CA GLU A 126 -16.11 -2.33 -1.50
C GLU A 126 -16.86 -1.36 -0.59
N LEU A 127 -16.32 -0.14 -0.46
CA LEU A 127 -17.03 0.91 0.25
C LEU A 127 -18.25 1.22 -0.62
N PRO A 128 -19.45 0.82 -0.21
CA PRO A 128 -20.63 1.20 -0.95
C PRO A 128 -20.63 2.73 -1.02
N ALA A 129 -20.98 3.29 -2.16
CA ALA A 129 -21.07 4.73 -2.38
C ALA A 129 -22.26 5.29 -1.56
N VAL A 130 -22.15 5.23 -0.22
CA VAL A 130 -23.16 5.72 0.72
C VAL A 130 -22.90 7.20 1.01
N SER A 131 -23.89 7.99 0.76
CA SER A 131 -23.89 9.43 1.00
C SER A 131 -24.69 9.77 2.27
N TRP A 132 -24.38 10.90 2.90
CA TRP A 132 -25.19 11.44 4.00
C TRP A 132 -26.66 11.69 3.63
N SER A 133 -26.96 11.86 2.33
CA SER A 133 -28.32 11.98 1.81
C SER A 133 -29.13 10.69 1.89
N ASP A 134 -28.46 9.53 1.93
CA ASP A 134 -29.10 8.22 1.96
C ASP A 134 -29.60 7.84 3.36
N LEU A 135 -29.15 8.60 4.37
CA LEU A 135 -29.62 8.48 5.74
C LEU A 135 -30.77 9.45 5.98
N GLY A 136 -31.96 8.93 6.26
CA GLY A 136 -33.13 9.73 6.64
C GLY A 136 -33.05 10.21 8.10
N GLY A 137 -33.49 11.45 8.40
CA GLY A 137 -33.57 11.97 9.77
C GLY A 137 -32.21 12.24 10.43
N LEU A 138 -32.17 12.25 11.78
CA LEU A 138 -30.97 12.35 12.63
C LEU A 138 -30.06 13.56 12.31
N GLY A 139 -30.64 14.73 11.98
CA GLY A 139 -29.88 15.90 11.51
C GLY A 139 -28.78 16.37 12.48
N SER A 140 -29.06 16.43 13.79
CA SER A 140 -28.10 16.81 14.81
C SER A 140 -26.95 15.79 14.92
N LEU A 141 -27.30 14.50 14.95
CA LEU A 141 -26.29 13.42 15.01
C LEU A 141 -25.38 13.41 13.79
N LYS A 142 -25.94 13.62 12.59
CA LYS A 142 -25.13 13.74 11.37
C LYS A 142 -24.15 14.89 11.47
N GLN A 143 -24.60 16.04 11.95
CA GLN A 143 -23.73 17.20 12.10
C GLN A 143 -22.58 16.94 13.08
N GLU A 144 -22.87 16.31 14.22
CA GLU A 144 -21.85 15.93 15.21
C GLU A 144 -20.83 14.96 14.64
N LEU A 145 -21.26 13.97 13.85
CA LEU A 145 -20.35 13.02 13.18
C LEU A 145 -19.49 13.70 12.11
N ILE A 146 -20.07 14.61 11.33
CA ILE A 146 -19.32 15.39 10.34
C ILE A 146 -18.25 16.24 11.03
N GLU A 147 -18.58 16.87 12.13
CA GLU A 147 -17.64 17.69 12.91
C GLU A 147 -16.54 16.85 13.57
N ALA A 148 -16.90 15.71 14.14
CA ALA A 148 -15.96 14.86 14.85
C ALA A 148 -15.02 14.07 13.90
N ILE A 149 -15.49 13.67 12.72
CA ILE A 149 -14.78 12.76 11.82
C ILE A 149 -14.32 13.47 10.53
N GLU A 150 -15.25 14.10 9.79
CA GLU A 150 -14.91 14.66 8.49
C GLU A 150 -14.04 15.92 8.57
N TRP A 151 -14.35 16.84 9.48
CA TRP A 151 -13.59 18.09 9.58
C TRP A 151 -12.12 17.88 9.90
N PRO A 152 -11.72 17.00 10.86
CA PRO A 152 -10.32 16.70 11.09
C PRO A 152 -9.60 16.08 9.89
N LEU A 153 -10.30 15.25 9.12
CA LEU A 153 -9.75 14.61 7.92
C LEU A 153 -9.64 15.58 6.74
N LYS A 154 -10.67 16.39 6.52
CA LYS A 154 -10.71 17.34 5.39
C LYS A 154 -9.86 18.61 5.63
N ARG A 155 -9.66 19.01 6.89
CA ARG A 155 -8.99 20.28 7.26
C ARG A 155 -8.05 20.12 8.47
N PRO A 156 -7.07 19.22 8.43
CA PRO A 156 -6.20 18.93 9.57
C PRO A 156 -5.40 20.16 10.06
N GLU A 157 -5.08 21.09 9.14
CA GLU A 157 -4.31 22.28 9.47
C GLU A 157 -5.05 23.19 10.45
N LYS A 158 -6.37 23.34 10.30
CA LYS A 158 -7.19 24.19 11.18
C LYS A 158 -7.18 23.67 12.61
N PHE A 159 -7.29 22.36 12.80
CA PHE A 159 -7.24 21.73 14.12
C PHE A 159 -5.88 21.93 14.78
N ARG A 160 -4.78 21.82 14.00
CA ARG A 160 -3.42 22.09 14.50
C ARG A 160 -3.25 23.56 14.91
N GLN A 161 -3.73 24.50 14.11
CA GLN A 161 -3.64 25.94 14.41
C GLN A 161 -4.40 26.31 15.67
N MET A 162 -5.56 25.66 15.91
CA MET A 162 -6.37 25.89 17.11
C MET A 162 -5.90 25.07 18.33
N GLY A 163 -4.88 24.21 18.20
CA GLY A 163 -4.38 23.36 19.28
C GLY A 163 -5.38 22.27 19.73
N VAL A 164 -6.42 22.03 18.92
CA VAL A 164 -7.47 21.05 19.24
C VAL A 164 -7.06 19.68 18.68
N ARG A 165 -7.05 18.66 19.55
CA ARG A 165 -6.83 17.27 19.13
C ARG A 165 -8.17 16.63 18.77
N PRO A 166 -8.32 16.09 17.54
CA PRO A 166 -9.54 15.37 17.18
C PRO A 166 -9.72 14.11 18.02
N PRO A 167 -10.95 13.67 18.25
CA PRO A 167 -11.23 12.43 18.95
C PRO A 167 -10.64 11.24 18.20
N LYS A 168 -10.10 10.26 18.94
CA LYS A 168 -9.52 9.02 18.34
C LYS A 168 -10.57 7.95 18.04
N GLY A 169 -11.77 8.09 18.60
CA GLY A 169 -12.87 7.15 18.42
C GLY A 169 -14.19 7.79 18.79
N VAL A 170 -15.24 7.32 18.13
CA VAL A 170 -16.62 7.73 18.38
C VAL A 170 -17.43 6.46 18.66
N LEU A 171 -18.16 6.43 19.78
CA LEU A 171 -19.07 5.35 20.13
C LEU A 171 -20.51 5.80 19.87
N LEU A 172 -21.20 5.09 18.99
CA LEU A 172 -22.63 5.24 18.77
C LEU A 172 -23.38 4.19 19.60
N TYR A 173 -24.42 4.62 20.29
CA TYR A 173 -25.26 3.71 21.07
C TYR A 173 -26.72 4.13 20.99
N GLY A 174 -27.63 3.17 21.09
CA GLY A 174 -29.05 3.42 21.02
C GLY A 174 -29.89 2.14 21.15
N PRO A 175 -31.20 2.23 21.18
CA PRO A 175 -32.09 1.06 21.14
C PRO A 175 -31.90 0.24 19.84
N PRO A 176 -32.13 -1.06 19.87
CA PRO A 176 -32.06 -1.88 18.65
C PRO A 176 -33.10 -1.41 17.63
N GLY A 177 -32.68 -1.37 16.35
CA GLY A 177 -33.55 -0.91 15.24
C GLY A 177 -33.48 0.58 14.94
N THR A 178 -32.63 1.37 15.59
CA THR A 178 -32.47 2.81 15.32
C THR A 178 -31.41 3.14 14.27
N GLY A 179 -30.76 2.15 13.69
CA GLY A 179 -29.73 2.29 12.67
C GLY A 179 -28.46 1.54 12.98
#